data_fdf57a0b36bf618f80e93e26c00687ff
#
_entry.id   fdf57a0b36bf618f80e93e26c00687ff
#
_cell.length_a   1.000
_cell.length_b   1.000
_cell.length_c   1.000
_cell.angle_alpha   90.00
_cell.angle_beta   90.00
_cell.angle_gamma   90.00
#
_symmetry.space_group_name_H-M   'P 1'
#
loop_
_entity.id
_entity.type
_entity.pdbx_description
1 polymer ?
#
loop_
_entity_poly.entity_id
_entity_poly.type
_entity_poly.pdbx_seq_one_letter_code
_entity_poly.pdbx_strand_id
1 'polypeptide(L)'
;MDITEKLEEYIDWFKAETSVRKLGEYYEISVPFLDKNNDYIQFYVNFQDTKVMFTDGGETVNALKMDSSFCNERKQQKINTILQQNHVYLAEDEFVLSVAADKFVMGMHEFLQYMIEISNIT
;
A
#
# COMPACT_ATOMS: atom_id res chain seq x y z
N MET A 1 -19.09 -27.62 -9.82
CA MET A 1 -18.16 -26.74 -9.07
C MET A 1 -18.97 -25.78 -8.21
N ASP A 2 -18.66 -25.70 -6.93
CA ASP A 2 -19.28 -24.73 -6.04
C ASP A 2 -18.36 -23.50 -5.96
N ILE A 3 -18.81 -22.38 -6.54
CA ILE A 3 -17.99 -21.17 -6.60
C ILE A 3 -17.74 -20.58 -5.21
N THR A 4 -18.66 -20.77 -4.28
CA THR A 4 -18.48 -20.29 -2.91
C THR A 4 -17.32 -21.01 -2.23
N GLU A 5 -17.22 -22.33 -2.38
CA GLU A 5 -16.09 -23.09 -1.85
C GLU A 5 -14.78 -22.65 -2.49
N LYS A 6 -14.77 -22.41 -3.80
CA LYS A 6 -13.56 -21.96 -4.50
C LYS A 6 -13.14 -20.57 -4.04
N LEU A 7 -14.08 -19.70 -3.75
CA LEU A 7 -13.78 -18.38 -3.21
C LEU A 7 -13.18 -18.49 -1.80
N GLU A 8 -13.72 -19.37 -0.97
CA GLU A 8 -13.17 -19.59 0.35
C GLU A 8 -11.73 -20.13 0.28
N GLU A 9 -11.46 -21.05 -0.65
CA GLU A 9 -10.10 -21.55 -0.88
C GLU A 9 -9.14 -20.42 -1.26
N TYR A 10 -9.59 -19.50 -2.10
CA TYR A 10 -8.79 -18.35 -2.49
C TYR A 10 -8.51 -17.43 -1.32
N ILE A 11 -9.52 -17.13 -0.51
CA ILE A 11 -9.35 -16.26 0.66
C ILE A 11 -8.39 -16.90 1.67
N ASP A 12 -8.50 -18.21 1.89
CA ASP A 12 -7.60 -18.95 2.76
C ASP A 12 -6.16 -18.88 2.24
N TRP A 13 -5.97 -19.05 0.94
CA TRP A 13 -4.65 -18.94 0.33
C TRP A 13 -4.10 -17.52 0.50
N PHE A 14 -4.92 -16.51 0.25
CA PHE A 14 -4.52 -15.11 0.42
C PHE A 14 -4.06 -14.84 1.85
N LYS A 15 -4.83 -15.32 2.82
CA LYS A 15 -4.50 -15.16 4.23
C LYS A 15 -3.19 -15.87 4.57
N ALA A 16 -2.99 -17.07 4.06
CA ALA A 16 -1.77 -17.84 4.32
C ALA A 16 -0.53 -17.18 3.72
N GLU A 17 -0.68 -16.51 2.57
CA GLU A 17 0.42 -15.83 1.89
C GLU A 17 0.67 -14.41 2.41
N THR A 18 -0.24 -13.89 3.23
CA THR A 18 -0.07 -12.57 3.85
C THR A 18 0.73 -12.75 5.14
N SER A 19 1.76 -11.94 5.32
CA SER A 19 2.59 -12.00 6.52
C SER A 19 2.61 -10.66 7.24
N VAL A 20 2.79 -10.74 8.57
CA VAL A 20 2.90 -9.58 9.44
C VAL A 20 4.13 -9.77 10.30
N ARG A 21 5.01 -8.78 10.32
CA ARG A 21 6.22 -8.80 11.13
C ARG A 21 6.33 -7.51 11.93
N LYS A 22 6.57 -7.63 13.22
CA LYS A 22 6.73 -6.45 14.07
C LYS A 22 8.16 -5.92 13.96
N LEU A 23 8.30 -4.63 13.64
CA LEU A 23 9.58 -3.92 13.51
C LEU A 23 9.53 -2.67 14.38
N GLY A 24 9.93 -2.77 15.64
CA GLY A 24 9.85 -1.64 16.57
C GLY A 24 8.41 -1.22 16.80
N GLU A 25 8.09 0.03 16.46
CA GLU A 25 6.73 0.58 16.61
C GLU A 25 5.85 0.30 15.39
N TYR A 26 6.42 -0.28 14.33
CA TYR A 26 5.71 -0.55 13.09
C TYR A 26 5.43 -2.03 12.92
N TYR A 27 4.41 -2.32 12.13
CA TYR A 27 4.18 -3.66 11.61
C TYR A 27 4.41 -3.64 10.10
N GLU A 28 5.25 -4.55 9.63
CA GLU A 28 5.45 -4.74 8.19
C GLU A 28 4.43 -5.77 7.70
N ILE A 29 3.63 -5.38 6.72
CA ILE A 29 2.63 -6.26 6.11
C ILE A 29 3.07 -6.55 4.68
N SER A 30 3.07 -7.83 4.32
CA SER A 30 3.38 -8.30 2.98
C SER A 30 2.17 -9.06 2.44
N VAL A 31 1.69 -8.69 1.26
CA VAL A 31 0.50 -9.27 0.64
C VAL A 31 0.85 -9.86 -0.72
N PRO A 32 0.11 -10.90 -1.19
CA PRO A 32 0.45 -11.61 -2.42
C PRO A 32 -0.05 -10.88 -3.69
N PHE A 33 0.34 -9.62 -3.82
CA PHE A 33 0.23 -8.86 -5.07
C PHE A 33 1.64 -8.48 -5.48
N LEU A 34 1.94 -8.63 -6.76
CA LEU A 34 3.28 -8.40 -7.26
C LEU A 34 3.47 -6.93 -7.68
N ASP A 35 4.59 -6.36 -7.27
CA ASP A 35 5.01 -5.06 -7.75
C ASP A 35 5.73 -5.21 -9.12
N LYS A 36 6.27 -4.11 -9.64
CA LYS A 36 6.94 -4.13 -10.94
C LYS A 36 8.19 -5.02 -10.98
N ASN A 37 8.73 -5.36 -9.82
CA ASN A 37 9.91 -6.22 -9.70
C ASN A 37 9.55 -7.67 -9.41
N ASN A 38 8.26 -8.03 -9.48
CA ASN A 38 7.72 -9.36 -9.15
C ASN A 38 7.93 -9.75 -7.68
N ASP A 39 8.02 -8.75 -6.80
CA ASP A 39 8.06 -8.97 -5.36
C ASP A 39 6.68 -8.70 -4.76
N TYR A 40 6.37 -9.36 -3.64
CA TYR A 40 5.13 -9.07 -2.91
C TYR A 40 5.15 -7.63 -2.43
N ILE A 41 3.99 -6.96 -2.54
CA ILE A 41 3.82 -5.60 -2.06
C ILE A 41 3.93 -5.58 -0.55
N GLN A 42 4.78 -4.70 -0.02
CA GLN A 42 5.01 -4.51 1.41
C GLN A 42 4.70 -3.07 1.80
N PHE A 43 4.11 -2.91 2.96
CA PHE A 43 3.86 -1.60 3.54
C PHE A 43 3.89 -1.70 5.06
N TYR A 44 3.83 -0.56 5.73
CA TYR A 44 4.02 -0.50 7.17
C TYR A 44 2.82 0.16 7.84
N VAL A 45 2.50 -0.31 9.06
CA VAL A 45 1.37 0.18 9.83
C VAL A 45 1.86 0.59 11.21
N ASN A 46 1.42 1.76 11.66
CA ASN A 46 1.73 2.28 12.98
C ASN A 46 0.44 2.70 13.67
N PHE A 47 0.26 2.26 14.91
CA PHE A 47 -0.88 2.66 15.74
C PHE A 47 -0.46 3.81 16.63
N GLN A 48 -1.17 4.95 16.53
CA GLN A 48 -0.90 6.15 17.33
C GLN A 48 -2.19 6.57 18.03
N ASP A 49 -2.33 6.18 19.30
CA ASP A 49 -3.53 6.47 20.11
C ASP A 49 -4.82 5.97 19.43
N THR A 50 -5.65 6.91 18.95
CA THR A 50 -6.92 6.57 18.30
C THR A 50 -6.82 6.46 16.78
N LYS A 51 -5.61 6.59 16.23
CA LYS A 51 -5.39 6.58 14.79
C LYS A 51 -4.48 5.44 14.37
N VAL A 52 -4.61 5.03 13.11
CA VAL A 52 -3.70 4.11 12.47
C VAL A 52 -3.15 4.76 11.21
N MET A 53 -1.84 4.62 11.02
CA MET A 53 -1.13 5.20 9.88
C MET A 53 -0.54 4.09 9.02
N PHE A 54 -0.79 4.18 7.72
CA PHE A 54 -0.20 3.30 6.71
C PHE A 54 0.84 4.07 5.94
N THR A 55 1.98 3.45 5.65
CA THR A 55 3.05 4.11 4.89
C THR A 55 3.80 3.08 4.06
N ASP A 56 4.38 3.55 2.96
CA ASP A 56 5.27 2.72 2.12
C ASP A 56 6.73 2.79 2.58
N GLY A 57 7.03 3.51 3.65
CA GLY A 57 8.39 3.65 4.16
C GLY A 57 9.30 4.52 3.30
N GLY A 58 8.73 5.30 2.38
CA GLY A 58 9.52 6.17 1.51
C GLY A 58 10.01 5.50 0.24
N GLU A 59 9.68 4.24 0.01
CA GLU A 59 10.16 3.51 -1.18
C GLU A 59 9.67 4.13 -2.49
N THR A 60 8.41 4.57 -2.53
CA THR A 60 7.86 5.18 -3.74
C THR A 60 8.56 6.49 -4.08
N VAL A 61 8.76 7.34 -3.06
CA VAL A 61 9.47 8.61 -3.26
C VAL A 61 10.89 8.36 -3.75
N ASN A 62 11.59 7.41 -3.14
CA ASN A 62 12.95 7.07 -3.55
C ASN A 62 12.99 6.54 -4.99
N ALA A 63 12.06 5.68 -5.36
CA ALA A 63 11.99 5.14 -6.73
C ALA A 63 11.74 6.26 -7.75
N LEU A 64 10.85 7.19 -7.42
CA LEU A 64 10.56 8.31 -8.30
C LEU A 64 11.75 9.27 -8.45
N LYS A 65 12.50 9.51 -7.37
CA LYS A 65 13.68 10.36 -7.43
C LYS A 65 14.80 9.76 -8.28
N MET A 66 14.89 8.44 -8.30
CA MET A 66 15.89 7.72 -9.09
C MET A 66 15.51 7.57 -10.55
N ASP A 67 14.25 7.81 -10.87
CA ASP A 67 13.72 7.70 -12.23
C ASP A 67 13.85 9.05 -12.92
N SER A 68 14.50 9.07 -14.11
CA SER A 68 14.67 10.28 -14.89
C SER A 68 13.31 10.87 -15.34
N SER A 69 12.24 10.09 -15.35
CA SER A 69 10.90 10.55 -15.68
C SER A 69 10.16 11.23 -14.52
N PHE A 70 10.81 11.37 -13.36
CA PHE A 70 10.21 12.01 -12.19
C PHE A 70 9.70 13.41 -12.50
N CYS A 71 10.42 14.16 -13.36
CA CYS A 71 10.04 15.51 -13.75
C CYS A 71 9.01 15.54 -14.88
N ASN A 72 8.53 14.40 -15.37
CA ASN A 72 7.54 14.31 -16.43
C ASN A 72 6.17 14.72 -15.88
N GLU A 73 5.59 15.79 -16.44
CA GLU A 73 4.30 16.33 -15.99
C GLU A 73 3.17 15.30 -16.07
N ARG A 74 3.14 14.52 -17.15
CA ARG A 74 2.09 13.51 -17.33
C ARG A 74 2.13 12.46 -16.23
N LYS A 75 3.32 12.00 -15.87
CA LYS A 75 3.52 11.02 -14.82
C LYS A 75 3.15 11.60 -13.46
N GLN A 76 3.55 12.86 -13.19
CA GLN A 76 3.20 13.54 -11.95
C GLN A 76 1.69 13.73 -11.82
N GLN A 77 0.99 14.05 -12.91
CA GLN A 77 -0.46 14.18 -12.90
C GLN A 77 -1.13 12.85 -12.56
N LYS A 78 -0.63 11.75 -13.13
CA LYS A 78 -1.15 10.41 -12.81
C LYS A 78 -0.94 10.07 -11.34
N ILE A 79 0.24 10.37 -10.81
CA ILE A 79 0.55 10.15 -9.40
C ILE A 79 -0.40 10.95 -8.52
N ASN A 80 -0.57 12.23 -8.81
CA ASN A 80 -1.46 13.09 -8.02
C ASN A 80 -2.89 12.59 -8.04
N THR A 81 -3.37 12.10 -9.19
CA THR A 81 -4.72 11.55 -9.30
C THR A 81 -4.87 10.31 -8.40
N ILE A 82 -3.89 9.42 -8.43
CA ILE A 82 -3.91 8.21 -7.58
C ILE A 82 -3.91 8.59 -6.10
N LEU A 83 -3.08 9.55 -5.72
CA LEU A 83 -3.03 10.02 -4.33
C LEU A 83 -4.38 10.56 -3.88
N GLN A 84 -5.00 11.41 -4.69
CA GLN A 84 -6.29 12.02 -4.34
C GLN A 84 -7.41 10.98 -4.26
N GLN A 85 -7.46 10.04 -5.19
CA GLN A 85 -8.49 9.02 -5.23
C GLN A 85 -8.42 8.09 -4.01
N ASN A 86 -7.24 7.88 -3.46
CA ASN A 86 -7.02 6.97 -2.34
C ASN A 86 -6.77 7.70 -1.02
N HIS A 87 -6.93 9.02 -0.99
CA HIS A 87 -6.75 9.85 0.20
C HIS A 87 -5.35 9.71 0.82
N VAL A 88 -4.36 9.43 -0.03
CA VAL A 88 -2.97 9.31 0.38
C VAL A 88 -2.29 10.66 0.19
N TYR A 89 -1.41 11.02 1.11
CA TYR A 89 -0.70 12.29 1.04
C TYR A 89 0.78 12.10 1.33
N LEU A 90 1.58 13.09 0.93
CA LEU A 90 3.02 13.07 1.15
C LEU A 90 3.32 13.73 2.50
N ALA A 91 4.10 13.04 3.35
CA ALA A 91 4.55 13.54 4.63
C ALA A 91 5.99 13.09 4.86
N GLU A 92 6.92 14.04 4.98
CA GLU A 92 8.33 13.76 5.26
C GLU A 92 8.94 12.70 4.31
N ASP A 93 8.74 12.88 3.01
CA ASP A 93 9.23 11.99 1.95
C ASP A 93 8.64 10.58 1.99
N GLU A 94 7.47 10.40 2.62
CA GLU A 94 6.72 9.16 2.60
C GLU A 94 5.28 9.42 2.18
N PHE A 95 4.71 8.48 1.44
CA PHE A 95 3.29 8.52 1.14
C PHE A 95 2.52 7.80 2.24
N VAL A 96 1.51 8.48 2.79
CA VAL A 96 0.87 8.10 4.05
C VAL A 96 -0.65 8.18 3.91
N LEU A 97 -1.35 7.23 4.53
CA LEU A 97 -2.78 7.30 4.79
C LEU A 97 -3.00 7.14 6.29
N SER A 98 -3.73 8.09 6.88
CA SER A 98 -4.05 8.04 8.30
C SER A 98 -5.58 7.98 8.46
N VAL A 99 -6.06 7.03 9.24
CA VAL A 99 -7.48 6.85 9.50
C VAL A 99 -7.70 6.61 10.98
N ALA A 100 -8.94 6.76 11.45
CA ALA A 100 -9.30 6.38 12.81
C ALA A 100 -9.10 4.86 12.99
N ALA A 101 -8.72 4.44 14.18
CA ALA A 101 -8.41 3.03 14.44
C ALA A 101 -9.60 2.10 14.13
N ASP A 102 -10.84 2.55 14.36
CA ASP A 102 -12.04 1.77 14.04
C ASP A 102 -12.31 1.68 12.53
N LYS A 103 -11.55 2.39 11.71
CA LYS A 103 -11.61 2.33 10.24
C LYS A 103 -10.43 1.55 9.64
N PHE A 104 -9.74 0.76 10.45
CA PHE A 104 -8.54 0.03 10.01
C PHE A 104 -8.77 -0.80 8.74
N VAL A 105 -9.87 -1.57 8.70
CA VAL A 105 -10.11 -2.49 7.58
C VAL A 105 -10.23 -1.72 6.26
N MET A 106 -11.03 -0.67 6.25
CA MET A 106 -11.21 0.14 5.04
C MET A 106 -9.95 0.90 4.69
N GLY A 107 -9.24 1.41 5.72
CA GLY A 107 -7.97 2.09 5.50
C GLY A 107 -6.92 1.18 4.88
N MET A 108 -6.81 -0.04 5.37
CA MET A 108 -5.87 -1.02 4.80
C MET A 108 -6.22 -1.32 3.34
N HIS A 109 -7.49 -1.54 3.05
CA HIS A 109 -7.91 -1.83 1.68
C HIS A 109 -7.60 -0.66 0.74
N GLU A 110 -7.89 0.56 1.19
CA GLU A 110 -7.62 1.77 0.41
C GLU A 110 -6.13 1.97 0.17
N PHE A 111 -5.30 1.76 1.19
CA PHE A 111 -3.86 1.90 1.04
C PHE A 111 -3.28 0.81 0.14
N LEU A 112 -3.78 -0.41 0.23
CA LEU A 112 -3.37 -1.49 -0.65
C LEU A 112 -3.71 -1.17 -2.11
N GLN A 113 -4.91 -0.64 -2.34
CA GLN A 113 -5.32 -0.20 -3.68
C GLN A 113 -4.36 0.88 -4.21
N TYR A 114 -4.00 1.84 -3.38
CA TYR A 114 -3.00 2.85 -3.73
C TYR A 114 -1.67 2.19 -4.11
N MET A 115 -1.18 1.25 -3.31
CA MET A 115 0.11 0.59 -3.56
C MET A 115 0.10 -0.15 -4.90
N ILE A 116 -0.99 -0.82 -5.23
CA ILE A 116 -1.13 -1.52 -6.51
C ILE A 116 -1.13 -0.52 -7.67
N GLU A 117 -1.90 0.54 -7.56
CA GLU A 117 -2.00 1.55 -8.62
C GLU A 117 -0.68 2.27 -8.86
N ILE A 118 0.00 2.69 -7.78
CA ILE A 118 1.26 3.41 -7.91
C ILE A 118 2.37 2.50 -8.46
N SER A 119 2.35 1.23 -8.13
CA SER A 119 3.31 0.26 -8.65
C SER A 119 3.20 0.12 -10.16
N ASN A 120 2.01 0.26 -10.72
CA ASN A 120 1.79 0.11 -12.16
C ASN A 120 2.33 1.29 -12.98
N ILE A 121 2.62 2.42 -12.35
CA ILE A 121 3.12 3.61 -13.06
C ILE A 121 4.56 3.96 -12.68
N THR A 122 5.13 3.34 -11.68
CA THR A 122 6.52 3.52 -11.29
C THR A 122 7.38 2.38 -11.83
#